data_b81e53af4d19a6e2d60ab79139ff203d
#
_entry.id   b81e53af4d19a6e2d60ab79139ff203d
#
_cell.length_a   1.000
_cell.length_b   1.000
_cell.length_c   1.000
_cell.angle_alpha   90.00
_cell.angle_beta   90.00
_cell.angle_gamma   90.00
#
_symmetry.space_group_name_H-M   'P 1'
#
loop_
_entity.id
_entity.type
_entity.pdbx_description
1 polymer ?
#
loop_
_entity_poly.entity_id
_entity_poly.type
_entity_poly.pdbx_seq_one_letter_code
_entity_poly.pdbx_strand_id
1 'polypeptide(L)'
;MDQFQTLSLLQMALNTNAIFTVATFFILWVAFRFAGKMREGESTMLGRVLITVFGLMIVWTGLLVGASRNLSFNAAASGLKAIKASGQTLSVQAEAFLTIPQISSATTTVQFSLFGDMPNVIFWLVVTVMLLSVIWMPVSAKKSS
;
A
#
# COMPACT_ATOMS: atom_id res chain seq x y z
N MET A 1 19.06 -20.27 -8.39
CA MET A 1 17.92 -20.07 -7.45
C MET A 1 16.85 -21.05 -7.90
N ASP A 2 16.33 -21.88 -7.03
CA ASP A 2 15.27 -22.81 -7.38
C ASP A 2 13.87 -22.21 -7.12
N GLN A 3 12.84 -22.87 -7.63
CA GLN A 3 11.45 -22.40 -7.47
C GLN A 3 11.03 -22.30 -6.00
N PHE A 4 11.57 -23.18 -5.15
CA PHE A 4 11.22 -23.21 -3.72
C PHE A 4 11.77 -21.97 -2.99
N GLN A 5 13.01 -21.60 -3.28
CA GLN A 5 13.63 -20.38 -2.76
C GLN A 5 12.89 -19.14 -3.23
N THR A 6 12.49 -19.09 -4.52
CA THR A 6 11.74 -17.96 -5.07
C THR A 6 10.39 -17.76 -4.35
N LEU A 7 9.63 -18.83 -4.14
CA LEU A 7 8.34 -18.77 -3.44
C LEU A 7 8.50 -18.48 -1.94
N SER A 8 9.55 -19.02 -1.30
CA SER A 8 9.84 -18.74 0.10
C SER A 8 10.18 -17.27 0.34
N LEU A 9 11.01 -16.67 -0.53
CA LEU A 9 11.33 -15.25 -0.46
C LEU A 9 10.10 -14.38 -0.70
N LEU A 10 9.22 -14.76 -1.64
CA LEU A 10 7.94 -14.08 -1.84
C LEU A 10 7.09 -14.12 -0.57
N GLN A 11 6.96 -15.29 0.06
CA GLN A 11 6.18 -15.44 1.29
C GLN A 11 6.74 -14.58 2.43
N MET A 12 8.05 -14.52 2.60
CA MET A 12 8.70 -13.66 3.59
C MET A 12 8.42 -12.19 3.31
N ALA A 13 8.53 -11.75 2.05
CA ALA A 13 8.23 -10.37 1.64
C ALA A 13 6.76 -10.02 1.88
N LEU A 14 5.83 -10.91 1.58
CA LEU A 14 4.39 -10.70 1.82
C LEU A 14 4.06 -10.63 3.32
N ASN A 15 4.67 -11.45 4.15
CA ASN A 15 4.50 -11.38 5.61
C ASN A 15 4.99 -10.04 6.16
N THR A 16 6.16 -9.58 5.71
CA THR A 16 6.70 -8.27 6.09
C THR A 16 5.77 -7.14 5.64
N ASN A 17 5.29 -7.18 4.40
CA ASN A 17 4.33 -6.20 3.89
C ASN A 17 3.00 -6.21 4.67
N ALA A 18 2.51 -7.38 5.10
CA ALA A 18 1.30 -7.48 5.92
C ALA A 18 1.46 -6.76 7.26
N ILE A 19 2.60 -6.92 7.94
CA ILE A 19 2.92 -6.22 9.18
C ILE A 19 2.94 -4.70 8.97
N PHE A 20 3.63 -4.22 7.93
CA PHE A 20 3.66 -2.80 7.59
C PHE A 20 2.28 -2.26 7.24
N THR A 21 1.45 -3.04 6.55
CA THR A 21 0.08 -2.67 6.23
C THR A 21 -0.73 -2.45 7.51
N VAL A 22 -0.71 -3.39 8.45
CA VAL A 22 -1.42 -3.27 9.73
C VAL A 22 -0.93 -2.05 10.52
N ALA A 23 0.39 -1.85 10.61
CA ALA A 23 0.98 -0.69 11.28
C ALA A 23 0.53 0.63 10.63
N THR A 24 0.51 0.70 9.30
CA THR A 24 0.07 1.89 8.55
C THR A 24 -1.39 2.20 8.81
N PHE A 25 -2.28 1.20 8.80
CA PHE A 25 -3.70 1.41 9.14
C PHE A 25 -3.91 1.83 10.59
N PHE A 26 -3.12 1.29 11.52
CA PHE A 26 -3.18 1.71 12.91
C PHE A 26 -2.80 3.20 13.07
N ILE A 27 -1.69 3.62 12.45
CA ILE A 27 -1.24 5.02 12.49
C ILE A 27 -2.25 5.93 11.77
N LEU A 28 -2.86 5.47 10.68
CA LEU A 28 -3.93 6.19 9.99
C LEU A 28 -5.16 6.39 10.90
N TRP A 29 -5.56 5.35 11.63
CA TRP A 29 -6.64 5.48 12.62
C TRP A 29 -6.31 6.52 13.69
N VAL A 30 -5.07 6.53 14.20
CA VAL A 30 -4.59 7.55 15.14
C VAL A 30 -4.70 8.95 14.53
N ALA A 31 -4.26 9.13 13.27
CA ALA A 31 -4.35 10.42 12.57
C ALA A 31 -5.79 10.93 12.46
N PHE A 32 -6.74 10.07 12.06
CA PHE A 32 -8.16 10.43 12.00
C PHE A 32 -8.74 10.78 13.38
N ARG A 33 -8.34 10.05 14.42
CA ARG A 33 -8.78 10.35 15.78
C ARG A 33 -8.26 11.70 16.26
N PHE A 34 -7.00 12.05 15.98
CA PHE A 34 -6.46 13.37 16.30
C PHE A 34 -7.14 14.48 15.48
N ALA A 35 -7.32 14.27 14.17
CA ALA A 35 -8.03 15.23 13.31
C ALA A 35 -9.47 15.48 13.81
N GLY A 36 -10.18 14.44 14.24
CA GLY A 36 -11.52 14.57 14.83
C GLY A 36 -11.53 15.39 16.12
N LYS A 37 -10.60 15.11 17.04
CA LYS A 37 -10.48 15.89 18.29
C LYS A 37 -10.14 17.35 18.04
N MET A 38 -9.27 17.65 17.08
CA MET A 38 -8.94 19.03 16.71
C MET A 38 -10.15 19.76 16.10
N ARG A 39 -11.06 19.04 15.48
CA ARG A 39 -12.30 19.62 14.93
C ARG A 39 -13.31 19.99 16.02
N GLU A 40 -13.32 19.28 17.15
CA GLU A 40 -14.23 19.51 18.29
C GLU A 40 -13.74 20.66 19.20
N GLY A 41 -12.45 20.99 19.20
CA GLY A 41 -11.83 22.00 20.03
C GLY A 41 -11.33 23.24 19.25
N GLU A 42 -10.76 24.20 19.98
CA GLU A 42 -10.06 25.34 19.36
C GLU A 42 -8.74 24.87 18.75
N SER A 43 -8.76 24.46 17.50
CA SER A 43 -7.55 24.03 16.79
C SER A 43 -6.73 25.23 16.32
N THR A 44 -5.45 25.27 16.72
CA THR A 44 -4.50 26.24 16.19
C THR A 44 -4.17 25.93 14.72
N MET A 45 -3.84 26.97 13.93
CA MET A 45 -3.39 26.77 12.53
C MET A 45 -2.17 25.84 12.47
N LEU A 46 -1.23 25.96 13.39
CA LEU A 46 -0.07 25.09 13.49
C LEU A 46 -0.47 23.62 13.69
N GLY A 47 -1.43 23.34 14.56
CA GLY A 47 -1.94 21.98 14.79
C GLY A 47 -2.52 21.37 13.51
N ARG A 48 -3.31 22.13 12.73
CA ARG A 48 -3.86 21.66 11.45
C ARG A 48 -2.77 21.33 10.43
N VAL A 49 -1.75 22.18 10.34
CA VAL A 49 -0.61 21.93 9.45
C VAL A 49 0.15 20.67 9.86
N LEU A 50 0.45 20.51 11.15
CA LEU A 50 1.18 19.32 11.64
C LEU A 50 0.42 18.02 11.37
N ILE A 51 -0.89 17.95 11.64
CA ILE A 51 -1.66 16.73 11.39
C ILE A 51 -1.83 16.48 9.88
N THR A 52 -1.87 17.53 9.05
CA THR A 52 -1.88 17.41 7.59
C THR A 52 -0.57 16.77 7.10
N VAL A 53 0.58 17.28 7.53
CA VAL A 53 1.89 16.72 7.16
C VAL A 53 2.02 15.28 7.63
N PHE A 54 1.63 15.00 8.88
CA PHE A 54 1.64 13.64 9.43
C PHE A 54 0.77 12.69 8.60
N GLY A 55 -0.45 13.11 8.25
CA GLY A 55 -1.35 12.32 7.42
C GLY A 55 -0.80 12.05 6.01
N LEU A 56 -0.19 13.05 5.38
CA LEU A 56 0.44 12.89 4.06
C LEU A 56 1.64 11.91 4.11
N MET A 57 2.40 11.91 5.21
CA MET A 57 3.48 10.92 5.40
C MET A 57 2.92 9.50 5.54
N ILE A 58 1.77 9.32 6.20
CA ILE A 58 1.10 8.01 6.28
C ILE A 58 0.65 7.54 4.90
N VAL A 59 0.04 8.42 4.12
CA VAL A 59 -0.37 8.13 2.73
C VAL A 59 0.84 7.73 1.89
N TRP A 60 1.94 8.46 2.00
CA TRP A 60 3.19 8.14 1.31
C TRP A 60 3.71 6.75 1.71
N THR A 61 3.73 6.43 3.00
CA THR A 61 4.12 5.11 3.51
C THR A 61 3.22 4.01 2.95
N GLY A 62 1.91 4.24 2.89
CA GLY A 62 0.96 3.29 2.32
C GLY A 62 1.18 3.03 0.82
N LEU A 63 1.50 4.07 0.04
CA LEU A 63 1.89 3.92 -1.36
C LEU A 63 3.17 3.10 -1.50
N LEU A 64 4.18 3.33 -0.64
CA LEU A 64 5.42 2.55 -0.63
C LEU A 64 5.19 1.08 -0.31
N VAL A 65 4.32 0.78 0.65
CA VAL A 65 3.96 -0.61 1.02
C VAL A 65 3.31 -1.33 -0.16
N GLY A 66 2.37 -0.68 -0.85
CA GLY A 66 1.75 -1.23 -2.06
C GLY A 66 2.75 -1.44 -3.20
N ALA A 67 3.64 -0.48 -3.43
CA ALA A 67 4.70 -0.59 -4.43
C ALA A 67 5.68 -1.73 -4.14
N SER A 68 6.08 -1.91 -2.87
CA SER A 68 6.93 -3.02 -2.43
C SER A 68 6.28 -4.38 -2.62
N ARG A 69 4.97 -4.49 -2.35
CA ARG A 69 4.20 -5.71 -2.61
C ARG A 69 4.22 -6.05 -4.10
N ASN A 70 3.93 -5.07 -4.96
CA ASN A 70 3.92 -5.27 -6.40
C ASN A 70 5.32 -5.66 -6.93
N LEU A 71 6.37 -5.02 -6.42
CA LEU A 71 7.75 -5.36 -6.72
C LEU A 71 8.06 -6.83 -6.37
N SER A 72 7.62 -7.29 -5.19
CA SER A 72 7.83 -8.67 -4.73
C SER A 72 7.14 -9.70 -5.63
N PHE A 73 5.91 -9.43 -6.06
CA PHE A 73 5.19 -10.28 -7.02
C PHE A 73 5.91 -10.33 -8.36
N ASN A 74 6.33 -9.18 -8.89
CA ASN A 74 7.04 -9.11 -10.17
C ASN A 74 8.41 -9.81 -10.12
N ALA A 75 9.14 -9.68 -9.01
CA ALA A 75 10.41 -10.36 -8.81
C ALA A 75 10.24 -11.90 -8.77
N ALA A 76 9.25 -12.39 -8.04
CA ALA A 76 8.93 -13.80 -8.00
C ALA A 76 8.50 -14.34 -9.38
N ALA A 77 7.63 -13.61 -10.08
CA ALA A 77 7.20 -14.00 -11.43
C ALA A 77 8.37 -14.06 -12.41
N SER A 78 9.25 -13.05 -12.39
CA SER A 78 10.46 -13.02 -13.22
C SER A 78 11.38 -14.20 -12.92
N GLY A 79 11.62 -14.52 -11.64
CA GLY A 79 12.41 -15.67 -11.21
C GLY A 79 11.83 -16.99 -11.70
N LEU A 80 10.51 -17.20 -11.56
CA LEU A 80 9.86 -18.43 -12.03
C LEU A 80 9.86 -18.55 -13.56
N LYS A 81 9.66 -17.43 -14.29
CA LYS A 81 9.77 -17.42 -15.76
C LYS A 81 11.18 -17.79 -16.22
N ALA A 82 12.22 -17.30 -15.54
CA ALA A 82 13.61 -17.66 -15.84
C ALA A 82 13.90 -19.15 -15.60
N ILE A 83 13.37 -19.72 -14.50
CA ILE A 83 13.48 -21.16 -14.22
C ILE A 83 12.80 -21.99 -15.31
N LYS A 84 11.59 -21.60 -15.72
CA LYS A 84 10.87 -22.26 -16.82
C LYS A 84 11.62 -22.18 -18.16
N ALA A 85 12.23 -21.02 -18.44
CA ALA A 85 13.03 -20.80 -19.65
C ALA A 85 14.33 -21.64 -19.67
N SER A 86 14.87 -22.03 -18.51
CA SER A 86 16.01 -22.94 -18.40
C SER A 86 15.67 -24.43 -18.62
N GLY A 87 14.42 -24.73 -18.96
CA GLY A 87 13.96 -26.10 -19.21
C GLY A 87 13.56 -26.89 -17.97
N GLN A 88 13.54 -26.27 -16.79
CA GLN A 88 13.07 -26.90 -15.57
C GLN A 88 11.54 -26.91 -15.50
N THR A 89 10.97 -28.02 -15.05
CA THR A 89 9.53 -28.12 -14.79
C THR A 89 9.17 -27.38 -13.51
N LEU A 90 8.17 -26.52 -13.59
CA LEU A 90 7.62 -25.82 -12.41
C LEU A 90 6.60 -26.72 -11.70
N SER A 91 6.43 -26.50 -10.41
CA SER A 91 5.33 -27.09 -9.65
C SER A 91 3.99 -26.52 -10.10
N VAL A 92 2.90 -27.27 -9.84
CA VAL A 92 1.54 -26.84 -10.17
C VAL A 92 1.21 -25.46 -9.53
N GLN A 93 1.68 -25.22 -8.29
CA GLN A 93 1.50 -23.96 -7.60
C GLN A 93 2.24 -22.82 -8.28
N ALA A 94 3.48 -23.04 -8.73
CA ALA A 94 4.27 -22.04 -9.42
C ALA A 94 3.67 -21.70 -10.80
N GLU A 95 3.12 -22.69 -11.50
CA GLU A 95 2.42 -22.44 -12.76
C GLU A 95 1.11 -21.68 -12.54
N ALA A 96 0.30 -22.08 -11.55
CA ALA A 96 -0.92 -21.36 -11.19
C ALA A 96 -0.64 -19.90 -10.81
N PHE A 97 0.45 -19.64 -10.08
CA PHE A 97 0.87 -18.27 -9.76
C PHE A 97 1.15 -17.44 -11.02
N LEU A 98 1.81 -18.00 -12.02
CA LEU A 98 2.10 -17.30 -13.28
C LEU A 98 0.86 -17.05 -14.16
N THR A 99 -0.27 -17.72 -13.91
CA THR A 99 -1.52 -17.50 -14.65
C THR A 99 -2.35 -16.33 -14.12
N ILE A 100 -2.02 -15.79 -12.94
CA ILE A 100 -2.72 -14.62 -12.38
C ILE A 100 -2.55 -13.43 -13.32
N PRO A 101 -3.64 -12.76 -13.78
CA PRO A 101 -3.56 -11.72 -14.81
C PRO A 101 -2.59 -10.58 -14.52
N GLN A 102 -2.54 -10.13 -13.24
CA GLN A 102 -1.62 -9.09 -12.79
C GLN A 102 -0.14 -9.51 -12.82
N ILE A 103 0.10 -10.82 -12.77
CA ILE A 103 1.44 -11.43 -12.73
C ILE A 103 1.88 -11.88 -14.11
N SER A 104 0.95 -12.37 -14.93
CA SER A 104 1.24 -12.85 -16.29
C SER A 104 1.82 -11.74 -17.17
N SER A 105 1.37 -10.49 -16.98
CA SER A 105 1.85 -9.30 -17.68
C SER A 105 3.19 -8.77 -17.15
N ALA A 106 3.73 -9.33 -16.04
CA ALA A 106 5.00 -8.90 -15.49
C ALA A 106 6.12 -9.07 -16.52
N THR A 107 6.81 -7.97 -16.84
CA THR A 107 7.97 -7.96 -17.72
C THR A 107 9.17 -8.60 -17.04
N THR A 108 10.14 -9.06 -17.83
CA THR A 108 11.42 -9.61 -17.32
C THR A 108 12.25 -8.58 -16.53
N THR A 109 11.99 -7.29 -16.77
CA THR A 109 12.61 -6.19 -16.00
C THR A 109 11.74 -5.82 -14.83
N VAL A 110 12.22 -6.12 -13.63
CA VAL A 110 11.55 -5.75 -12.38
C VAL A 110 11.81 -4.26 -12.12
N GLN A 111 10.78 -3.43 -12.25
CA GLN A 111 10.87 -2.00 -11.98
C GLN A 111 10.03 -1.61 -10.78
N PHE A 112 10.60 -0.80 -9.90
CA PHE A 112 9.85 -0.19 -8.81
C PHE A 112 8.97 0.94 -9.36
N SER A 113 7.67 0.89 -9.07
CA SER A 113 6.73 1.94 -9.43
C SER A 113 5.75 2.20 -8.30
N LEU A 114 5.70 3.46 -7.84
CA LEU A 114 4.73 3.90 -6.83
C LEU A 114 3.29 3.83 -7.34
N PHE A 115 3.09 3.96 -8.64
CA PHE A 115 1.78 4.01 -9.29
C PHE A 115 1.46 2.73 -10.06
N GLY A 116 2.24 1.67 -9.89
CA GLY A 116 2.04 0.39 -10.57
C GLY A 116 0.82 -0.42 -10.09
N ASP A 117 0.27 -0.08 -8.91
CA ASP A 117 -0.93 -0.69 -8.34
C ASP A 117 -2.04 0.36 -8.27
N MET A 118 -2.78 0.54 -9.36
CA MET A 118 -3.84 1.56 -9.47
C MET A 118 -4.91 1.46 -8.37
N PRO A 119 -5.43 0.27 -7.98
CA PRO A 119 -6.33 0.16 -6.85
C PRO A 119 -5.76 0.73 -5.54
N ASN A 120 -4.48 0.48 -5.26
CA ASN A 120 -3.80 1.03 -4.10
C ASN A 120 -3.68 2.56 -4.17
N VAL A 121 -3.35 3.10 -5.34
CA VAL A 121 -3.25 4.55 -5.57
C VAL A 121 -4.61 5.22 -5.34
N ILE A 122 -5.68 4.69 -5.92
CA ILE A 122 -7.04 5.22 -5.76
C ILE A 122 -7.46 5.18 -4.30
N PHE A 123 -7.19 4.08 -3.60
CA PHE A 123 -7.49 3.95 -2.17
C PHE A 123 -6.82 5.07 -1.36
N TRP A 124 -5.51 5.29 -1.54
CA TRP A 124 -4.77 6.31 -0.80
C TRP A 124 -5.16 7.74 -1.20
N LEU A 125 -5.60 7.96 -2.44
CA LEU A 125 -6.17 9.23 -2.87
C LEU A 125 -7.47 9.53 -2.11
N VAL A 126 -8.38 8.56 -2.02
CA VAL A 126 -9.62 8.69 -1.25
C VAL A 126 -9.32 8.97 0.23
N VAL A 127 -8.39 8.23 0.84
CA VAL A 127 -7.95 8.46 2.23
C VAL A 127 -7.43 9.87 2.41
N THR A 128 -6.64 10.39 1.46
CA THR A 128 -6.12 11.76 1.49
C THR A 128 -7.26 12.79 1.50
N VAL A 129 -8.22 12.63 0.60
CA VAL A 129 -9.39 13.53 0.53
C VAL A 129 -10.19 13.49 1.82
N MET A 130 -10.44 12.30 2.37
CA MET A 130 -11.16 12.14 3.65
C MET A 130 -10.40 12.84 4.79
N LEU A 131 -9.10 12.62 4.91
CA LEU A 131 -8.28 13.21 5.96
C LEU A 131 -8.27 14.74 5.87
N LEU A 132 -8.03 15.31 4.70
CA LEU A 132 -8.05 16.75 4.48
C LEU A 132 -9.43 17.35 4.76
N SER A 133 -10.50 16.65 4.39
CA SER A 133 -11.88 17.07 4.69
C SER A 133 -12.13 17.17 6.19
N VAL A 134 -11.67 16.19 6.98
CA VAL A 134 -11.82 16.22 8.44
C VAL A 134 -11.04 17.37 9.06
N ILE A 135 -9.85 17.69 8.55
CA ILE A 135 -8.98 18.74 9.12
C ILE A 135 -9.46 20.15 8.76
N TRP A 136 -9.89 20.35 7.49
CA TRP A 136 -10.06 21.69 6.93
C TRP A 136 -11.51 22.11 6.73
N MET A 137 -12.48 21.17 6.65
CA MET A 137 -13.87 21.56 6.50
C MET A 137 -14.45 22.10 7.83
N PRO A 138 -15.16 23.24 7.80
CA PRO A 138 -15.82 23.78 8.99
C PRO A 138 -16.89 22.80 9.49
N VAL A 139 -17.06 22.73 10.81
CA VAL A 139 -18.20 22.04 11.42
C VAL A 139 -19.44 22.83 11.06
N SER A 140 -20.40 22.25 10.34
CA SER A 140 -21.71 22.87 10.15
C SER A 140 -22.30 23.16 11.52
N ALA A 141 -22.54 24.46 11.81
CA ALA A 141 -23.18 24.86 13.04
C ALA A 141 -24.53 24.13 13.13
N LYS A 142 -24.69 23.29 14.18
CA LYS A 142 -25.94 22.62 14.47
C LYS A 142 -26.98 23.74 14.68
N LYS A 143 -27.94 23.92 13.76
CA LYS A 143 -29.07 24.83 13.97
C LYS A 143 -29.74 24.38 15.27
N SER A 144 -29.63 25.17 16.33
CA SER A 144 -30.42 25.02 17.52
C SER A 144 -31.88 25.29 17.14
N SER A 145 -32.66 24.26 17.01
CA SER A 145 -34.12 24.32 16.96
C SER A 145 -34.68 24.36 18.35
#